data_9e073be9f729e5927ce82cba2f4c9057
#
_entry.id   9e073be9f729e5927ce82cba2f4c9057
#
_cell.length_a   1.000
_cell.length_b   1.000
_cell.length_c   1.000
_cell.angle_alpha   90.00
_cell.angle_beta   90.00
_cell.angle_gamma   90.00
#
_symmetry.space_group_name_H-M   'P 1'
#
loop_
_entity.id
_entity.type
_entity.pdbx_description
1 polymer ?
#
loop_
_entity_poly.entity_id
_entity_poly.type
_entity_poly.pdbx_seq_one_letter_code
_entity_poly.pdbx_strand_id
1 'polypeptide(L)'
;MQIDQTELIWLDEHHEVSLDELIELSGLSQQELSHLVEIGALAPNNPTEDDLATSDLRFNSHCVVSIRTLARLKSDFELEQNALGLTLVFLERIRNLELQLRGLESTK
;
A
#
# COMPACT_ATOMS: atom_id res chain seq x y z
N MET A 1 -15.70 17.72 8.58
CA MET A 1 -14.96 16.68 7.85
C MET A 1 -15.34 15.32 8.40
N GLN A 2 -15.84 14.47 7.53
CA GLN A 2 -16.21 13.12 7.95
C GLN A 2 -15.06 12.18 7.68
N ILE A 3 -14.60 11.52 8.73
CA ILE A 3 -13.63 10.44 8.61
C ILE A 3 -14.43 9.15 8.71
N ASP A 4 -14.41 8.33 7.67
CA ASP A 4 -15.11 7.07 7.74
C ASP A 4 -14.34 6.08 8.60
N GLN A 5 -15.02 4.99 8.96
CA GLN A 5 -14.47 4.00 9.87
C GLN A 5 -13.22 3.33 9.31
N THR A 6 -13.14 3.22 8.00
CA THR A 6 -11.99 2.64 7.32
C THR A 6 -10.75 3.51 7.53
N GLU A 7 -10.91 4.83 7.39
CA GLU A 7 -9.78 5.74 7.57
C GLU A 7 -9.25 5.71 9.00
N LEU A 8 -10.11 5.52 9.99
CA LEU A 8 -9.67 5.42 11.37
C LEU A 8 -8.78 4.20 11.60
N ILE A 9 -9.05 3.09 10.94
CA ILE A 9 -8.22 1.89 11.03
C ILE A 9 -6.83 2.17 10.48
N TRP A 10 -6.73 2.95 9.41
CA TRP A 10 -5.46 3.22 8.75
C TRP A 10 -4.59 4.21 9.49
N LEU A 11 -5.17 4.99 10.39
CA LEU A 11 -4.40 5.93 11.19
C LEU A 11 -3.63 5.24 12.32
N ASP A 12 -3.93 3.99 12.61
CA ASP A 12 -3.21 3.22 13.61
C ASP A 12 -1.90 2.70 13.02
N GLU A 13 -0.79 3.27 13.47
CA GLU A 13 0.54 2.93 12.96
C GLU A 13 0.93 1.48 13.20
N HIS A 14 0.30 0.84 14.16
CA HIS A 14 0.61 -0.54 14.52
C HIS A 14 -0.32 -1.55 13.88
N HIS A 15 -1.31 -1.06 13.14
CA HIS A 15 -2.25 -1.95 12.49
C HIS A 15 -1.61 -2.58 11.26
N GLU A 16 -1.75 -3.88 11.15
CA GLU A 16 -1.28 -4.63 9.99
C GLU A 16 -2.46 -5.22 9.25
N VAL A 17 -2.33 -5.34 7.95
CA VAL A 17 -3.36 -5.93 7.10
C VAL A 17 -2.80 -7.14 6.38
N SER A 18 -3.65 -8.12 6.14
CA SER A 18 -3.29 -9.30 5.37
C SER A 18 -3.40 -9.01 3.88
N LEU A 19 -2.88 -9.92 3.07
CA LEU A 19 -3.02 -9.81 1.62
C LEU A 19 -4.51 -9.83 1.22
N ASP A 20 -5.31 -10.69 1.85
CA ASP A 20 -6.74 -10.77 1.55
C ASP A 20 -7.45 -9.45 1.87
N GLU A 21 -7.10 -8.82 2.97
CA GLU A 21 -7.63 -7.51 3.31
C GLU A 21 -7.23 -6.46 2.29
N LEU A 22 -5.98 -6.49 1.81
CA LEU A 22 -5.53 -5.58 0.77
C LEU A 22 -6.31 -5.75 -0.53
N ILE A 23 -6.61 -6.98 -0.90
CA ILE A 23 -7.41 -7.26 -2.09
C ILE A 23 -8.78 -6.60 -1.96
N GLU A 24 -9.45 -6.80 -0.83
CA GLU A 24 -10.76 -6.24 -0.60
C GLU A 24 -10.76 -4.71 -0.55
N LEU A 25 -9.77 -4.14 0.09
CA LEU A 25 -9.73 -2.71 0.35
C LEU A 25 -9.21 -1.91 -0.84
N SER A 26 -8.35 -2.50 -1.65
CA SER A 26 -7.72 -1.79 -2.76
C SER A 26 -8.50 -1.90 -4.06
N GLY A 27 -9.17 -3.03 -4.28
CA GLY A 27 -9.78 -3.33 -5.56
C GLY A 27 -8.83 -3.95 -6.57
N LEU A 28 -7.57 -4.16 -6.21
CA LEU A 28 -6.62 -4.87 -7.05
C LEU A 28 -6.79 -6.38 -6.87
N SER A 29 -6.42 -7.14 -7.90
CA SER A 29 -6.51 -8.59 -7.83
C SER A 29 -5.35 -9.17 -7.03
N GLN A 30 -5.50 -10.43 -6.61
CA GLN A 30 -4.43 -11.15 -5.93
C GLN A 30 -3.17 -11.22 -6.79
N GLN A 31 -3.34 -11.45 -8.09
CA GLN A 31 -2.21 -11.53 -9.02
C GLN A 31 -1.46 -10.22 -9.10
N GLU A 32 -2.19 -9.11 -9.14
CA GLU A 32 -1.58 -7.79 -9.21
C GLU A 32 -0.79 -7.49 -7.94
N LEU A 33 -1.38 -7.77 -6.78
CA LEU A 33 -0.68 -7.53 -5.52
C LEU A 33 0.52 -8.45 -5.35
N SER A 34 0.38 -9.72 -5.70
CA SER A 34 1.49 -10.67 -5.64
C SER A 34 2.63 -10.25 -6.55
N HIS A 35 2.31 -9.76 -7.73
CA HIS A 35 3.33 -9.25 -8.65
C HIS A 35 4.09 -8.07 -8.05
N LEU A 36 3.38 -7.16 -7.40
CA LEU A 36 4.00 -6.01 -6.74
C LEU A 36 4.96 -6.43 -5.63
N VAL A 37 4.60 -7.45 -4.88
CA VAL A 37 5.48 -8.01 -3.85
C VAL A 37 6.71 -8.64 -4.50
N GLU A 38 6.50 -9.39 -5.56
CA GLU A 38 7.56 -10.13 -6.26
C GLU A 38 8.63 -9.21 -6.82
N ILE A 39 8.23 -8.08 -7.40
CA ILE A 39 9.18 -7.12 -7.97
C ILE A 39 9.75 -6.15 -6.94
N GLY A 40 9.34 -6.27 -5.69
CA GLY A 40 9.85 -5.43 -4.63
C GLY A 40 9.20 -4.06 -4.51
N ALA A 41 8.14 -3.79 -5.26
CA ALA A 41 7.43 -2.52 -5.17
C ALA A 41 6.56 -2.43 -3.92
N LEU A 42 6.11 -3.57 -3.43
CA LEU A 42 5.31 -3.67 -2.21
C LEU A 42 6.04 -4.60 -1.25
N ALA A 43 6.44 -4.07 -0.09
CA ALA A 43 7.21 -4.84 0.88
C ALA A 43 6.35 -5.25 2.06
N PRO A 44 6.23 -6.55 2.34
CA PRO A 44 5.54 -6.99 3.55
C PRO A 44 6.36 -6.70 4.80
N ASN A 45 5.69 -6.59 5.94
CA ASN A 45 6.35 -6.32 7.21
C ASN A 45 7.10 -7.54 7.75
N ASN A 46 6.56 -8.73 7.53
CA ASN A 46 7.21 -9.95 7.99
C ASN A 46 8.25 -10.39 6.96
N PRO A 47 9.39 -10.95 7.41
CA PRO A 47 10.41 -11.40 6.48
C PRO A 47 9.86 -12.49 5.58
N THR A 48 10.18 -12.38 4.30
CA THR A 48 9.84 -13.41 3.34
C THR A 48 10.81 -14.55 3.50
N GLU A 49 10.42 -15.57 4.23
CA GLU A 49 11.11 -16.83 4.19
C GLU A 49 10.47 -17.65 3.08
N ASP A 50 11.26 -18.51 2.47
CA ASP A 50 10.81 -19.30 1.33
C ASP A 50 9.59 -20.18 1.65
N ASP A 51 9.35 -20.44 2.93
CA ASP A 51 8.27 -21.30 3.38
C ASP A 51 6.98 -20.54 3.72
N LEU A 52 6.99 -19.21 3.67
CA LEU A 52 5.78 -18.44 3.98
C LEU A 52 4.82 -18.48 2.82
N ALA A 53 3.61 -18.95 3.09
CA ALA A 53 2.54 -18.84 2.11
C ALA A 53 2.20 -17.37 1.89
N THR A 54 1.80 -17.03 0.67
CA THR A 54 1.40 -15.65 0.33
C THR A 54 0.33 -15.13 1.28
N SER A 55 -0.55 -16.01 1.74
CA SER A 55 -1.62 -15.66 2.66
C SER A 55 -1.13 -15.23 4.04
N ASP A 56 0.11 -15.57 4.40
CA ASP A 56 0.69 -15.23 5.69
C ASP A 56 1.38 -13.87 5.70
N LEU A 57 1.47 -13.22 4.55
CA LEU A 57 2.10 -11.91 4.45
C LEU A 57 1.28 -10.85 5.18
N ARG A 58 1.97 -9.99 5.88
CA ARG A 58 1.38 -8.86 6.60
C ARG A 58 1.98 -7.57 6.09
N PHE A 59 1.15 -6.57 5.96
CA PHE A 59 1.54 -5.28 5.42
C PHE A 59 1.17 -4.18 6.39
N ASN A 60 1.97 -3.12 6.41
CA ASN A 60 1.64 -1.95 7.19
C ASN A 60 0.39 -1.29 6.61
N SER A 61 -0.54 -0.87 7.48
CA SER A 61 -1.77 -0.23 7.03
C SER A 61 -1.52 1.04 6.22
N HIS A 62 -0.36 1.67 6.38
CA HIS A 62 -0.01 2.84 5.58
C HIS A 62 0.05 2.55 4.09
N CYS A 63 0.43 1.33 3.70
CA CYS A 63 0.54 0.99 2.28
C CYS A 63 -0.82 0.96 1.59
N VAL A 64 -1.89 0.81 2.35
CA VAL A 64 -3.23 0.71 1.78
C VAL A 64 -3.63 2.00 1.08
N VAL A 65 -3.27 3.15 1.64
CA VAL A 65 -3.57 4.44 1.02
C VAL A 65 -2.95 4.51 -0.36
N SER A 66 -1.67 4.15 -0.45
CA SER A 66 -0.95 4.15 -1.73
C SER A 66 -1.54 3.15 -2.70
N ILE A 67 -1.91 1.97 -2.23
CA ILE A 67 -2.46 0.93 -3.09
C ILE A 67 -3.86 1.32 -3.59
N ARG A 68 -4.68 1.96 -2.75
CA ARG A 68 -5.99 2.44 -3.19
C ARG A 68 -5.84 3.52 -4.25
N THR A 69 -4.88 4.42 -4.07
CA THR A 69 -4.57 5.43 -5.08
C THR A 69 -4.11 4.77 -6.38
N LEU A 70 -3.26 3.75 -6.26
CA LEU A 70 -2.79 2.99 -7.42
C LEU A 70 -3.95 2.36 -8.18
N ALA A 71 -4.90 1.76 -7.46
CA ALA A 71 -6.06 1.14 -8.08
C ALA A 71 -6.90 2.17 -8.84
N ARG A 72 -7.06 3.36 -8.28
CA ARG A 72 -7.78 4.44 -8.94
C ARG A 72 -7.07 4.89 -10.21
N LEU A 73 -5.76 5.09 -10.12
CA LEU A 73 -4.96 5.50 -11.28
C LEU A 73 -4.99 4.44 -12.38
N LYS A 74 -4.93 3.18 -11.98
CA LYS A 74 -5.04 2.07 -12.93
C LYS A 74 -6.37 2.14 -13.69
N SER A 75 -7.45 2.37 -12.97
CA SER A 75 -8.79 2.44 -13.56
C SER A 75 -8.94 3.66 -14.45
N ASP A 76 -8.48 4.82 -13.97
CA ASP A 76 -8.68 6.10 -14.67
C ASP A 76 -7.81 6.23 -15.92
N PHE A 77 -6.60 5.66 -15.88
CA PHE A 77 -5.61 5.81 -16.96
C PHE A 77 -5.29 4.51 -17.66
N GLU A 78 -6.00 3.44 -17.34
CA GLU A 78 -5.80 2.12 -17.94
C GLU A 78 -4.33 1.68 -17.87
N LEU A 79 -3.74 1.79 -16.69
CA LEU A 79 -2.34 1.44 -16.51
C LEU A 79 -2.10 -0.05 -16.74
N GLU A 80 -1.05 -0.36 -17.46
CA GLU A 80 -0.61 -1.73 -17.66
C GLU A 80 0.07 -2.26 -16.40
N GLN A 81 0.12 -3.58 -16.28
CA GLN A 81 0.73 -4.23 -15.13
C GLN A 81 2.17 -3.78 -14.93
N ASN A 82 2.92 -3.57 -16.00
CA ASN A 82 4.30 -3.12 -15.91
C ASN A 82 4.44 -1.72 -15.30
N ALA A 83 3.42 -0.89 -15.47
CA ALA A 83 3.45 0.46 -14.94
C ALA A 83 3.04 0.51 -13.46
N LEU A 84 2.36 -0.51 -12.96
CA LEU A 84 1.85 -0.51 -11.59
C LEU A 84 2.98 -0.45 -10.56
N GLY A 85 4.04 -1.22 -10.78
CA GLY A 85 5.16 -1.25 -9.84
C GLY A 85 5.83 0.09 -9.71
N LEU A 86 6.16 0.71 -10.84
CA LEU A 86 6.82 2.02 -10.84
C LEU A 86 5.93 3.08 -10.23
N THR A 87 4.64 3.05 -10.57
CA THR A 87 3.67 3.99 -10.03
C THR A 87 3.59 3.86 -8.50
N LEU A 88 3.54 2.63 -7.99
CA LEU A 88 3.48 2.42 -6.55
C LEU A 88 4.73 2.94 -5.86
N VAL A 89 5.91 2.70 -6.43
CA VAL A 89 7.16 3.22 -5.88
C VAL A 89 7.11 4.73 -5.76
N PHE A 90 6.64 5.41 -6.79
CA PHE A 90 6.52 6.87 -6.76
C PHE A 90 5.48 7.34 -5.74
N LEU A 91 4.35 6.66 -5.62
CA LEU A 91 3.33 7.02 -4.65
C LEU A 91 3.87 6.90 -3.23
N GLU A 92 4.62 5.85 -2.95
CA GLU A 92 5.23 5.66 -1.63
C GLU A 92 6.27 6.73 -1.35
N ARG A 93 7.04 7.12 -2.36
CA ARG A 93 8.03 8.18 -2.20
C ARG A 93 7.37 9.53 -1.92
N ILE A 94 6.29 9.83 -2.64
CA ILE A 94 5.53 11.07 -2.41
C ILE A 94 5.00 11.08 -0.99
N ARG A 95 4.44 9.98 -0.54
CA ARG A 95 3.90 9.85 0.81
C ARG A 95 4.98 10.09 1.86
N ASN A 96 6.16 9.49 1.68
CA ASN A 96 7.26 9.66 2.62
C ASN A 96 7.73 11.11 2.66
N LEU A 97 7.81 11.78 1.51
CA LEU A 97 8.19 13.18 1.46
C LEU A 97 7.15 14.08 2.13
N GLU A 98 5.87 13.79 1.94
CA GLU A 98 4.80 14.53 2.61
C GLU A 98 4.88 14.39 4.13
N LEU A 99 5.18 13.18 4.61
CA LEU A 99 5.34 12.95 6.04
C LEU A 99 6.54 13.71 6.60
N GLN A 100 7.63 13.77 5.85
CA GLN A 100 8.81 14.53 6.24
C GLN A 100 8.52 16.03 6.33
N LEU A 101 7.76 16.55 5.37
CA LEU A 101 7.35 17.95 5.37
C LEU A 101 6.47 18.27 6.57
N ARG A 102 5.55 17.38 6.91
CA ARG A 102 4.70 17.56 8.10
C ARG A 102 5.53 17.57 9.37
N GLY A 103 6.54 16.70 9.45
CA GLY A 103 7.46 16.67 10.58
C GLY A 103 8.20 17.98 10.75
N LEU A 104 8.66 18.57 9.66
CA LEU A 104 9.34 19.86 9.70
C LEU A 104 8.40 20.99 10.12
N GLU A 105 7.16 20.96 9.65
CA GLU A 105 6.17 21.98 10.02
C GLU A 105 5.81 21.90 11.49
N SER A 106 5.75 20.71 12.05
CA SER A 106 5.37 20.54 13.46
C SER A 106 6.48 20.83 14.44
N THR A 107 7.71 21.00 13.98
CA THR A 107 8.85 21.29 14.87
C THR A 107 9.06 22.77 15.10
N LYS A 108 8.24 23.61 14.56
CA LYS A 108 8.35 25.06 14.79
C LYS A 108 7.94 25.46 16.18
#